data_1b5ce3c962b94420cb30338f0165f718
#
_entry.id   1b5ce3c962b94420cb30338f0165f718
#
_cell.length_a   1.000
_cell.length_b   1.000
_cell.length_c   1.000
_cell.angle_alpha   90.00
_cell.angle_beta   90.00
_cell.angle_gamma   90.00
#
_symmetry.space_group_name_H-M   'P 1'
#
loop_
_entity.id
_entity.type
_entity.pdbx_description
1 polymer ?
#
loop_
_entity_poly.entity_id
_entity_poly.type
_entity_poly.pdbx_seq_one_letter_code
_entity_poly.pdbx_strand_id
1 'polypeptide(L)'
;MEVLQAIKPLDIQEVRLDMWEQRPIKNNFFELVLIKDGNGSQCINYNEYKYTKGDIFLLPPLKCHSFTIVEPTTFIFLKFSDAFFKTTSKITIDRNAWFKEAAYILSNYNQLPGDIITSNVDRKYITNLVDMILQESRNFSEDSHNLVTSLMTSILELLMRNIKKSIFLESTSNTHGDERVGKMLNYINEHLDKPALLKVENLAAVFNMSSTYVSEFFKKQMNLSLREYIIKAKLKLVEIRLLNSDYTYTEIAEELGFTDVSHLSKTFKRYSGSTLKEFKQNGEYQLLKRSVCNA
;
A
#
# COMPACT_ATOMS: atom_id res chain seq x y z
N MET A 1 -12.50 12.86 7.57
CA MET A 1 -12.66 11.97 6.42
C MET A 1 -12.74 10.55 6.96
N GLU A 2 -13.77 9.82 6.59
CA GLU A 2 -14.08 8.49 7.13
C GLU A 2 -13.10 7.46 6.60
N VAL A 3 -12.59 6.56 7.48
CA VAL A 3 -11.72 5.45 7.09
C VAL A 3 -12.55 4.18 7.06
N LEU A 4 -12.66 3.57 5.88
CA LEU A 4 -13.31 2.27 5.73
C LEU A 4 -12.42 1.15 6.27
N GLN A 5 -13.02 0.24 7.04
CA GLN A 5 -12.33 -0.93 7.57
C GLN A 5 -12.85 -2.20 6.91
N ALA A 6 -11.96 -3.17 6.68
CA ALA A 6 -12.36 -4.47 6.21
C ALA A 6 -13.14 -5.21 7.29
N ILE A 7 -14.38 -5.61 6.99
CA ILE A 7 -15.21 -6.43 7.90
C ILE A 7 -14.66 -7.87 7.95
N LYS A 8 -14.06 -8.33 6.84
CA LYS A 8 -13.42 -9.64 6.71
C LYS A 8 -11.96 -9.47 6.33
N PRO A 9 -11.07 -10.39 6.72
CA PRO A 9 -9.66 -10.35 6.31
C PRO A 9 -9.44 -10.41 4.79
N LEU A 10 -10.40 -11.02 4.06
CA LEU A 10 -10.52 -11.03 2.61
C LEU A 10 -11.99 -10.84 2.24
N ASP A 11 -12.27 -9.93 1.32
CA ASP A 11 -13.60 -9.71 0.75
C ASP A 11 -13.48 -9.48 -0.76
N ILE A 12 -14.36 -10.09 -1.54
CA ILE A 12 -14.42 -9.91 -2.99
C ILE A 12 -15.85 -9.61 -3.43
N GLN A 13 -16.00 -8.61 -4.27
CA GLN A 13 -17.29 -8.17 -4.77
C GLN A 13 -17.19 -7.79 -6.25
N GLU A 14 -18.16 -8.25 -7.05
CA GLU A 14 -18.38 -7.76 -8.41
C GLU A 14 -19.59 -6.82 -8.38
N VAL A 15 -19.38 -5.57 -8.81
CA VAL A 15 -20.40 -4.51 -8.74
C VAL A 15 -20.43 -3.75 -10.06
N ARG A 16 -21.64 -3.57 -10.62
CA ARG A 16 -21.85 -2.66 -11.76
C ARG A 16 -22.40 -1.33 -11.24
N LEU A 17 -21.75 -0.25 -11.62
CA LEU A 17 -22.10 1.10 -11.20
C LEU A 17 -22.27 2.01 -12.43
N ASP A 18 -23.33 2.80 -12.42
CA ASP A 18 -23.59 3.85 -13.41
C ASP A 18 -23.01 5.18 -12.93
N MET A 19 -22.91 5.39 -11.62
CA MET A 19 -22.27 6.53 -10.97
C MET A 19 -21.62 6.13 -9.66
N TRP A 20 -20.62 6.91 -9.23
CA TRP A 20 -19.95 6.73 -7.97
C TRP A 20 -20.54 7.69 -6.94
N GLU A 21 -21.42 7.18 -6.09
CA GLU A 21 -22.13 8.00 -5.08
C GLU A 21 -21.35 8.20 -3.78
N GLN A 22 -20.26 7.45 -3.62
CA GLN A 22 -19.48 7.51 -2.38
C GLN A 22 -18.57 8.73 -2.37
N ARG A 23 -18.50 9.41 -1.22
CA ARG A 23 -17.48 10.43 -0.99
C ARG A 23 -16.08 9.78 -1.06
N PRO A 24 -15.02 10.54 -1.40
CA PRO A 24 -13.66 10.03 -1.36
C PRO A 24 -13.38 9.34 -0.02
N ILE A 25 -12.98 8.08 -0.06
CA ILE A 25 -12.82 7.23 1.12
C ILE A 25 -11.35 6.87 1.34
N LYS A 26 -10.98 6.60 2.59
CA LYS A 26 -9.72 5.96 2.96
C LYS A 26 -10.00 4.58 3.50
N ASN A 27 -9.20 3.60 3.10
CA ASN A 27 -9.29 2.23 3.59
C ASN A 27 -8.16 1.93 4.58
N ASN A 28 -8.36 1.02 5.53
CA ASN A 28 -7.27 0.47 6.36
C ASN A 28 -6.73 -0.86 5.82
N PHE A 29 -7.14 -1.26 4.62
CA PHE A 29 -6.79 -2.50 3.94
C PHE A 29 -6.29 -2.18 2.53
N PHE A 30 -5.65 -3.15 1.89
CA PHE A 30 -5.35 -3.11 0.46
C PHE A 30 -6.61 -3.42 -0.34
N GLU A 31 -6.79 -2.71 -1.44
CA GLU A 31 -7.89 -2.96 -2.37
C GLU A 31 -7.33 -3.11 -3.78
N LEU A 32 -7.50 -4.30 -4.35
CA LEU A 32 -7.23 -4.56 -5.76
C LEU A 32 -8.52 -4.33 -6.52
N VAL A 33 -8.47 -3.44 -7.51
CA VAL A 33 -9.64 -3.09 -8.33
C VAL A 33 -9.35 -3.50 -9.77
N LEU A 34 -10.20 -4.35 -10.33
CA LEU A 34 -10.18 -4.72 -11.75
C LEU A 34 -11.36 -4.07 -12.45
N ILE A 35 -11.10 -3.46 -13.60
CA ILE A 35 -12.13 -2.94 -14.49
C ILE A 35 -12.53 -4.04 -15.47
N LYS A 36 -13.67 -4.69 -15.19
CA LYS A 36 -14.16 -5.79 -16.03
C LYS A 36 -14.78 -5.27 -17.32
N ASP A 37 -15.44 -4.10 -17.24
CA ASP A 37 -16.05 -3.41 -18.38
C ASP A 37 -16.30 -1.94 -18.04
N GLY A 38 -16.42 -1.06 -19.04
CA GLY A 38 -16.65 0.37 -18.88
C GLY A 38 -15.38 1.21 -18.90
N ASN A 39 -15.56 2.52 -18.70
CA ASN A 39 -14.47 3.50 -18.65
C ASN A 39 -14.80 4.70 -17.76
N GLY A 40 -13.77 5.45 -17.40
CA GLY A 40 -13.89 6.63 -16.57
C GLY A 40 -12.56 7.12 -16.08
N SER A 41 -12.55 7.74 -14.90
CA SER A 41 -11.31 8.13 -14.23
C SER A 41 -11.31 7.77 -12.76
N GLN A 42 -10.14 7.46 -12.24
CA GLN A 42 -9.88 7.23 -10.83
C GLN A 42 -9.17 8.45 -10.25
N CYS A 43 -9.66 8.97 -9.12
CA CYS A 43 -8.99 10.02 -8.36
C CYS A 43 -8.30 9.42 -7.14
N ILE A 44 -6.97 9.57 -7.06
CA ILE A 44 -6.16 9.16 -5.92
C ILE A 44 -5.39 10.39 -5.41
N ASN A 45 -5.61 10.79 -4.16
CA ASN A 45 -4.94 11.94 -3.54
C ASN A 45 -4.98 13.22 -4.44
N TYR A 46 -6.15 13.52 -5.01
CA TYR A 46 -6.40 14.66 -5.91
C TYR A 46 -5.76 14.56 -7.31
N ASN A 47 -5.13 13.43 -7.65
CA ASN A 47 -4.67 13.16 -9.01
C ASN A 47 -5.67 12.26 -9.72
N GLU A 48 -5.97 12.59 -10.98
CA GLU A 48 -6.95 11.88 -11.79
C GLU A 48 -6.26 11.03 -12.85
N TYR A 49 -6.70 9.77 -12.97
CA TYR A 49 -6.15 8.78 -13.89
C TYR A 49 -7.28 8.11 -14.67
N LYS A 50 -7.21 8.16 -15.98
CA LYS A 50 -8.20 7.47 -16.83
C LYS A 50 -8.08 5.97 -16.65
N TYR A 51 -9.21 5.29 -16.69
CA TYR A 51 -9.26 3.83 -16.73
C TYR A 51 -10.15 3.34 -17.87
N THR A 52 -9.84 2.15 -18.34
CA THR A 52 -10.56 1.40 -19.35
C THR A 52 -10.69 -0.07 -18.93
N LYS A 53 -11.49 -0.81 -19.69
CA LYS A 53 -11.62 -2.26 -19.51
C LYS A 53 -10.26 -2.96 -19.47
N GLY A 54 -10.06 -3.79 -18.47
CA GLY A 54 -8.87 -4.59 -18.24
C GLY A 54 -7.83 -3.91 -17.34
N ASP A 55 -8.00 -2.66 -16.97
CA ASP A 55 -7.08 -1.97 -16.06
C ASP A 55 -7.18 -2.52 -14.64
N ILE A 56 -6.05 -2.55 -13.95
CA ILE A 56 -5.91 -3.12 -12.60
C ILE A 56 -5.20 -2.11 -11.71
N PHE A 57 -5.88 -1.71 -10.64
CA PHE A 57 -5.36 -0.77 -9.64
C PHE A 57 -5.09 -1.49 -8.34
N LEU A 58 -4.03 -1.11 -7.64
CA LEU A 58 -3.80 -1.52 -6.26
C LEU A 58 -3.79 -0.29 -5.38
N LEU A 59 -4.77 -0.21 -4.49
CA LEU A 59 -4.98 0.89 -3.56
C LEU A 59 -4.42 0.50 -2.20
N PRO A 60 -3.35 1.15 -1.73
CA PRO A 60 -2.80 0.89 -0.42
C PRO A 60 -3.68 1.49 0.68
N PRO A 61 -3.54 1.01 1.93
CA PRO A 61 -4.20 1.59 3.06
C PRO A 61 -3.97 3.09 3.18
N LEU A 62 -4.97 3.83 3.69
CA LEU A 62 -4.95 5.26 4.03
C LEU A 62 -4.81 6.23 2.85
N LYS A 63 -4.87 5.76 1.62
CA LYS A 63 -4.99 6.64 0.44
C LYS A 63 -6.46 6.98 0.18
N CYS A 64 -6.72 8.27 -0.06
CA CYS A 64 -8.03 8.74 -0.47
C CYS A 64 -8.23 8.43 -1.95
N HIS A 65 -9.36 7.79 -2.27
CA HIS A 65 -9.70 7.47 -3.66
C HIS A 65 -11.19 7.60 -3.93
N SER A 66 -11.53 7.85 -5.17
CA SER A 66 -12.88 7.85 -5.73
C SER A 66 -12.82 7.55 -7.22
N PHE A 67 -13.98 7.27 -7.82
CA PHE A 67 -14.10 7.05 -9.24
C PHE A 67 -15.07 8.06 -9.86
N THR A 68 -14.78 8.49 -11.08
CA THR A 68 -15.72 9.19 -11.95
C THR A 68 -16.05 8.24 -13.09
N ILE A 69 -17.31 7.85 -13.22
CA ILE A 69 -17.77 6.89 -14.22
C ILE A 69 -18.26 7.68 -15.43
N VAL A 70 -17.69 7.38 -16.60
CA VAL A 70 -18.12 7.97 -17.90
C VAL A 70 -19.09 7.03 -18.59
N GLU A 71 -18.80 5.73 -18.60
CA GLU A 71 -19.69 4.68 -19.06
C GLU A 71 -19.96 3.67 -17.93
N PRO A 72 -21.16 3.08 -17.85
CA PRO A 72 -21.47 2.09 -16.82
C PRO A 72 -20.36 1.07 -16.65
N THR A 73 -19.76 1.04 -15.48
CA THR A 73 -18.52 0.29 -15.22
C THR A 73 -18.79 -0.90 -14.30
N THR A 74 -18.30 -2.07 -14.69
CA THR A 74 -18.27 -3.27 -13.85
C THR A 74 -16.90 -3.37 -13.19
N PHE A 75 -16.89 -3.18 -11.87
CA PHE A 75 -15.74 -3.32 -11.02
C PHE A 75 -15.69 -4.68 -10.35
N ILE A 76 -14.49 -5.24 -10.16
CA ILE A 76 -14.24 -6.29 -9.19
C ILE A 76 -13.35 -5.67 -8.11
N PHE A 77 -13.86 -5.59 -6.89
CA PHE A 77 -13.13 -5.15 -5.70
C PHE A 77 -12.67 -6.36 -4.91
N LEU A 78 -11.36 -6.50 -4.73
CA LEU A 78 -10.74 -7.51 -3.87
C LEU A 78 -10.05 -6.79 -2.71
N LYS A 79 -10.65 -6.84 -1.52
CA LYS A 79 -10.17 -6.18 -0.30
C LYS A 79 -9.45 -7.20 0.56
N PHE A 80 -8.23 -6.88 1.03
CA PHE A 80 -7.43 -7.81 1.80
C PHE A 80 -6.48 -7.11 2.77
N SER A 81 -6.12 -7.82 3.83
CA SER A 81 -5.13 -7.39 4.83
C SER A 81 -4.15 -8.52 5.15
N ASP A 82 -3.10 -8.22 5.89
CA ASP A 82 -2.14 -9.22 6.36
C ASP A 82 -2.80 -10.28 7.27
N ALA A 83 -3.89 -9.92 7.95
CA ALA A 83 -4.64 -10.83 8.81
C ALA A 83 -5.17 -12.06 8.07
N PHE A 84 -5.50 -11.92 6.78
CA PHE A 84 -5.96 -13.04 5.96
C PHE A 84 -4.94 -14.19 5.90
N PHE A 85 -3.67 -13.84 5.92
CA PHE A 85 -2.58 -14.81 5.78
C PHE A 85 -2.07 -15.37 7.11
N LYS A 86 -2.48 -14.84 8.26
CA LYS A 86 -1.98 -15.28 9.59
C LYS A 86 -2.39 -16.69 9.97
N THR A 87 -3.46 -17.21 9.37
CA THR A 87 -4.06 -18.51 9.70
C THR A 87 -3.40 -19.71 9.01
N THR A 88 -2.50 -19.49 8.06
CA THR A 88 -1.94 -20.57 7.21
C THR A 88 -0.44 -20.76 7.47
N SER A 89 -0.05 -21.75 8.27
CA SER A 89 1.31 -21.94 8.78
C SER A 89 2.31 -22.62 7.81
N LYS A 90 2.01 -22.83 6.53
CA LYS A 90 2.82 -23.68 5.64
C LYS A 90 3.38 -23.04 4.37
N ILE A 91 3.23 -21.74 4.14
CA ILE A 91 3.70 -21.11 2.90
C ILE A 91 4.90 -20.21 3.15
N THR A 92 5.96 -20.39 2.38
CA THR A 92 7.32 -19.87 2.53
C THR A 92 7.56 -18.43 2.08
N ILE A 93 6.53 -17.62 1.83
CA ILE A 93 6.71 -16.20 1.49
C ILE A 93 6.73 -15.40 2.80
N ASP A 94 7.74 -14.55 2.99
CA ASP A 94 7.69 -13.54 4.03
C ASP A 94 6.63 -12.47 3.65
N ARG A 95 5.40 -12.77 3.99
CA ARG A 95 4.23 -11.96 3.68
C ARG A 95 4.27 -10.60 4.38
N ASN A 96 4.85 -10.55 5.57
CA ASN A 96 5.05 -9.28 6.27
C ASN A 96 5.99 -8.36 5.47
N ALA A 97 7.04 -8.92 4.85
CA ALA A 97 7.90 -8.17 3.95
C ALA A 97 7.12 -7.67 2.73
N TRP A 98 6.26 -8.49 2.11
CA TRP A 98 5.43 -8.08 0.99
C TRP A 98 4.53 -6.89 1.34
N PHE A 99 3.77 -6.99 2.46
CA PHE A 99 2.86 -5.92 2.87
C PHE A 99 3.60 -4.63 3.21
N LYS A 100 4.74 -4.73 3.88
CA LYS A 100 5.62 -3.58 4.18
C LYS A 100 6.14 -2.94 2.88
N GLU A 101 6.66 -3.73 1.97
CA GLU A 101 7.24 -3.28 0.70
C GLU A 101 6.16 -2.66 -0.20
N ALA A 102 5.02 -3.32 -0.38
CA ALA A 102 3.92 -2.82 -1.21
C ALA A 102 3.32 -1.53 -0.64
N ALA A 103 2.99 -1.51 0.66
CA ALA A 103 2.45 -0.31 1.31
C ALA A 103 3.42 0.87 1.19
N TYR A 104 4.70 0.60 1.31
CA TYR A 104 5.73 1.61 1.17
C TYR A 104 5.81 2.14 -0.26
N ILE A 105 6.01 1.27 -1.25
CA ILE A 105 6.13 1.65 -2.65
C ILE A 105 4.92 2.47 -3.08
N LEU A 106 3.71 1.96 -2.86
CA LEU A 106 2.48 2.62 -3.25
C LEU A 106 2.16 3.90 -2.45
N SER A 107 2.78 4.08 -1.27
CA SER A 107 2.60 5.29 -0.47
C SER A 107 3.56 6.41 -0.84
N ASN A 108 4.75 6.08 -1.30
CA ASN A 108 5.83 7.05 -1.52
C ASN A 108 6.06 7.35 -3.00
N TYR A 109 5.74 6.43 -3.88
CA TYR A 109 5.71 6.72 -5.31
C TYR A 109 4.34 7.28 -5.64
N ASN A 110 4.21 8.59 -5.64
CA ASN A 110 3.04 9.31 -6.17
C ASN A 110 2.82 9.08 -7.68
N GLN A 111 3.61 8.19 -8.29
CA GLN A 111 3.79 8.02 -9.71
C GLN A 111 3.43 6.63 -10.24
N LEU A 112 2.78 5.75 -9.42
CA LEU A 112 2.09 4.60 -10.01
C LEU A 112 0.63 4.99 -10.30
N PRO A 113 0.43 5.83 -11.31
CA PRO A 113 -0.89 6.32 -11.65
C PRO A 113 -1.66 5.23 -12.40
N GLY A 114 -2.86 4.99 -11.98
CA GLY A 114 -3.76 4.15 -12.74
C GLY A 114 -3.37 2.67 -12.73
N ASP A 115 -3.31 2.10 -13.89
CA ASP A 115 -3.03 0.68 -14.08
C ASP A 115 -1.58 0.30 -13.72
N ILE A 116 -1.43 -0.57 -12.72
CA ILE A 116 -0.11 -1.00 -12.22
C ILE A 116 0.49 -2.18 -13.01
N ILE A 117 -0.25 -2.79 -13.93
CA ILE A 117 0.18 -3.99 -14.63
C ILE A 117 0.75 -3.64 -16.00
N THR A 118 2.06 -3.72 -16.11
CA THR A 118 2.81 -3.44 -17.35
C THR A 118 2.85 -4.62 -18.33
N SER A 119 2.62 -5.85 -17.86
CA SER A 119 2.68 -7.07 -18.66
C SER A 119 1.29 -7.58 -19.02
N ASN A 120 0.97 -7.65 -20.32
CA ASN A 120 -0.30 -8.24 -20.78
C ASN A 120 -0.49 -9.71 -20.34
N VAL A 121 0.61 -10.46 -20.20
CA VAL A 121 0.56 -11.85 -19.71
C VAL A 121 0.17 -11.86 -18.24
N ASP A 122 0.80 -11.00 -17.43
CA ASP A 122 0.50 -10.91 -15.99
C ASP A 122 -0.92 -10.41 -15.74
N ARG A 123 -1.39 -9.47 -16.55
CA ARG A 123 -2.78 -9.00 -16.52
C ARG A 123 -3.76 -10.16 -16.70
N LYS A 124 -3.52 -11.00 -17.70
CA LYS A 124 -4.34 -12.18 -17.97
C LYS A 124 -4.31 -13.18 -16.83
N TYR A 125 -3.13 -13.40 -16.23
CA TYR A 125 -3.00 -14.27 -15.07
C TYR A 125 -3.76 -13.72 -13.86
N ILE A 126 -3.58 -12.44 -13.51
CA ILE A 126 -4.28 -11.82 -12.38
C ILE A 126 -5.79 -11.87 -12.59
N THR A 127 -6.29 -11.53 -13.78
CA THR A 127 -7.72 -11.58 -14.10
C THR A 127 -8.28 -13.00 -13.89
N ASN A 128 -7.61 -14.02 -14.41
CA ASN A 128 -8.06 -15.42 -14.23
C ASN A 128 -8.03 -15.85 -12.76
N LEU A 129 -6.98 -15.49 -12.00
CA LEU A 129 -6.88 -15.81 -10.58
C LEU A 129 -7.99 -15.13 -9.77
N VAL A 130 -8.31 -13.87 -10.07
CA VAL A 130 -9.39 -13.13 -9.43
C VAL A 130 -10.77 -13.74 -9.78
N ASP A 131 -10.98 -14.14 -11.02
CA ASP A 131 -12.22 -14.83 -11.42
C ASP A 131 -12.36 -16.17 -10.69
N MET A 132 -11.28 -16.93 -10.50
CA MET A 132 -11.29 -18.16 -9.68
C MET A 132 -11.67 -17.88 -8.23
N ILE A 133 -11.09 -16.84 -7.61
CA ILE A 133 -11.43 -16.44 -6.22
C ILE A 133 -12.92 -16.02 -6.16
N LEU A 134 -13.41 -15.27 -7.15
CA LEU A 134 -14.79 -14.83 -7.20
C LEU A 134 -15.75 -16.03 -7.31
N GLN A 135 -15.42 -17.03 -8.12
CA GLN A 135 -16.23 -18.27 -8.23
C GLN A 135 -16.21 -19.06 -6.91
N GLU A 136 -15.02 -19.22 -6.30
CA GLU A 136 -14.85 -19.94 -5.05
C GLU A 136 -15.60 -19.25 -3.90
N SER A 137 -15.62 -17.91 -3.89
CA SER A 137 -16.32 -17.13 -2.85
C SER A 137 -17.86 -17.32 -2.85
N ARG A 138 -18.43 -17.73 -3.99
CA ARG A 138 -19.88 -18.00 -4.13
C ARG A 138 -20.29 -19.33 -3.50
N ASN A 139 -19.36 -20.28 -3.40
CA ASN A 139 -19.57 -21.63 -2.88
C ASN A 139 -18.52 -21.98 -1.81
N PHE A 140 -18.29 -21.07 -0.88
CA PHE A 140 -17.20 -21.18 0.09
C PHE A 140 -17.39 -22.39 1.01
N SER A 141 -16.37 -23.27 1.03
CA SER A 141 -16.24 -24.43 1.90
C SER A 141 -14.97 -24.33 2.77
N GLU A 142 -14.81 -25.24 3.74
CA GLU A 142 -13.58 -25.26 4.56
C GLU A 142 -12.31 -25.49 3.71
N ASP A 143 -12.41 -26.27 2.63
CA ASP A 143 -11.30 -26.51 1.70
C ASP A 143 -10.97 -25.28 0.83
N SER A 144 -11.94 -24.41 0.60
CA SER A 144 -11.78 -23.19 -0.19
C SER A 144 -10.75 -22.24 0.36
N HIS A 145 -10.55 -22.21 1.69
CA HIS A 145 -9.61 -21.30 2.33
C HIS A 145 -8.17 -21.52 1.85
N ASN A 146 -7.72 -22.78 1.74
CA ASN A 146 -6.37 -23.09 1.28
C ASN A 146 -6.16 -22.74 -0.20
N LEU A 147 -7.17 -23.02 -1.04
CA LEU A 147 -7.14 -22.66 -2.45
C LEU A 147 -7.09 -21.14 -2.62
N VAL A 148 -8.00 -20.40 -1.98
CA VAL A 148 -8.05 -18.94 -2.07
C VAL A 148 -6.74 -18.31 -1.55
N THR A 149 -6.15 -18.85 -0.48
CA THR A 149 -4.86 -18.37 0.02
C THR A 149 -3.73 -18.57 -1.00
N SER A 150 -3.72 -19.69 -1.72
CA SER A 150 -2.73 -19.97 -2.76
C SER A 150 -2.91 -19.04 -3.97
N LEU A 151 -4.15 -18.83 -4.41
CA LEU A 151 -4.48 -17.90 -5.48
C LEU A 151 -4.09 -16.46 -5.12
N MET A 152 -4.43 -16.01 -3.91
CA MET A 152 -4.03 -14.70 -3.39
C MET A 152 -2.51 -14.54 -3.34
N THR A 153 -1.80 -15.56 -2.89
CA THR A 153 -0.33 -15.54 -2.86
C THR A 153 0.24 -15.33 -4.26
N SER A 154 -0.31 -16.05 -5.26
CA SER A 154 0.10 -15.88 -6.66
C SER A 154 -0.20 -14.47 -7.20
N ILE A 155 -1.35 -13.90 -6.83
CA ILE A 155 -1.69 -12.51 -7.18
C ILE A 155 -0.68 -11.54 -6.57
N LEU A 156 -0.33 -11.70 -5.28
CA LEU A 156 0.63 -10.82 -4.61
C LEU A 156 2.01 -10.85 -5.27
N GLU A 157 2.48 -12.02 -5.69
CA GLU A 157 3.75 -12.14 -6.43
C GLU A 157 3.71 -11.45 -7.79
N LEU A 158 2.61 -11.62 -8.54
CA LEU A 158 2.43 -10.96 -9.84
C LEU A 158 2.36 -9.44 -9.68
N LEU A 159 1.66 -8.95 -8.67
CA LEU A 159 1.58 -7.51 -8.35
C LEU A 159 2.95 -6.95 -8.01
N MET A 160 3.70 -7.61 -7.10
CA MET A 160 5.03 -7.15 -6.69
C MET A 160 6.00 -7.11 -7.88
N ARG A 161 5.97 -8.13 -8.74
CA ARG A 161 6.79 -8.18 -9.96
C ARG A 161 6.51 -6.97 -10.87
N ASN A 162 5.25 -6.62 -11.06
CA ASN A 162 4.87 -5.49 -11.90
C ASN A 162 5.20 -4.14 -11.23
N ILE A 163 4.94 -4.00 -9.93
CA ILE A 163 5.31 -2.81 -9.15
C ILE A 163 6.82 -2.55 -9.25
N LYS A 164 7.65 -3.56 -9.01
CA LYS A 164 9.11 -3.44 -9.14
C LYS A 164 9.52 -3.06 -10.55
N LYS A 165 8.92 -3.69 -11.56
CA LYS A 165 9.21 -3.39 -12.96
C LYS A 165 8.81 -1.97 -13.36
N SER A 166 7.67 -1.46 -12.91
CA SER A 166 7.24 -0.08 -13.17
C SER A 166 8.23 0.94 -12.63
N ILE A 167 8.74 0.73 -11.41
CA ILE A 167 9.76 1.60 -10.82
C ILE A 167 11.02 1.64 -11.68
N PHE A 168 11.45 0.48 -12.22
CA PHE A 168 12.61 0.41 -13.09
C PHE A 168 12.36 1.09 -14.44
N LEU A 169 11.15 0.95 -15.04
CA LEU A 169 10.83 1.54 -16.33
C LEU A 169 10.68 3.06 -16.27
N GLU A 170 10.09 3.61 -15.19
CA GLU A 170 10.02 5.06 -14.99
C GLU A 170 11.39 5.68 -14.74
N SER A 171 12.29 4.94 -14.08
CA SER A 171 13.69 5.34 -13.93
C SER A 171 14.42 5.45 -15.27
N THR A 172 13.94 4.78 -16.30
CA THR A 172 14.53 4.79 -17.66
C THR A 172 13.81 5.72 -18.65
N SER A 173 12.54 6.06 -18.42
CA SER A 173 11.72 6.88 -19.35
C SER A 173 11.71 8.38 -19.00
N ASN A 174 11.94 8.75 -17.76
CA ASN A 174 12.24 10.14 -17.41
C ASN A 174 13.74 10.37 -17.64
N THR A 175 14.05 10.98 -18.75
CA THR A 175 15.36 11.53 -19.07
C THR A 175 16.04 12.07 -17.80
N HIS A 176 17.05 11.34 -17.27
CA HIS A 176 17.88 11.66 -16.11
C HIS A 176 17.36 11.39 -14.70
N GLY A 177 16.36 10.54 -14.49
CA GLY A 177 16.15 9.92 -13.19
C GLY A 177 17.27 8.90 -12.92
N ASP A 178 18.27 9.28 -12.12
CA ASP A 178 19.42 8.43 -11.85
C ASP A 178 18.96 7.12 -11.19
N GLU A 179 19.20 5.97 -11.82
CA GLU A 179 18.88 4.61 -11.29
C GLU A 179 19.31 4.43 -9.82
N ARG A 180 20.32 5.22 -9.40
CA ARG A 180 20.82 5.26 -8.03
C ARG A 180 19.79 5.72 -7.02
N VAL A 181 18.89 6.65 -7.39
CA VAL A 181 17.84 7.09 -6.44
C VAL A 181 16.85 5.96 -6.17
N GLY A 182 16.44 5.20 -7.18
CA GLY A 182 15.59 4.03 -7.01
C GLY A 182 16.21 2.96 -6.09
N LYS A 183 17.49 2.64 -6.32
CA LYS A 183 18.27 1.74 -5.45
C LYS A 183 18.38 2.27 -4.02
N MET A 184 18.57 3.58 -3.85
CA MET A 184 18.66 4.23 -2.54
C MET A 184 17.31 4.17 -1.80
N LEU A 185 16.22 4.43 -2.49
CA LEU A 185 14.88 4.31 -1.93
C LEU A 185 14.60 2.87 -1.47
N ASN A 186 14.90 1.87 -2.30
CA ASN A 186 14.73 0.45 -1.93
C ASN A 186 15.57 0.10 -0.70
N TYR A 187 16.83 0.49 -0.68
CA TYR A 187 17.70 0.25 0.47
C TYR A 187 17.16 0.88 1.76
N ILE A 188 16.72 2.14 1.68
CA ILE A 188 16.12 2.83 2.84
C ILE A 188 14.93 2.05 3.36
N ASN A 189 14.10 1.52 2.48
CA ASN A 189 12.86 0.84 2.83
C ASN A 189 13.07 -0.52 3.46
N GLU A 190 14.03 -1.25 2.95
CA GLU A 190 14.43 -2.54 3.51
C GLU A 190 15.05 -2.41 4.91
N HIS A 191 15.45 -1.18 5.29
CA HIS A 191 16.18 -0.95 6.53
C HIS A 191 15.53 0.10 7.46
N LEU A 192 14.22 0.38 7.31
CA LEU A 192 13.52 1.34 8.17
C LEU A 192 13.52 0.95 9.66
N ASP A 193 13.65 -0.34 9.93
CA ASP A 193 13.82 -0.93 11.26
C ASP A 193 15.29 -0.89 11.78
N LYS A 194 16.24 -0.51 10.94
CA LYS A 194 17.66 -0.49 11.26
C LYS A 194 18.26 0.93 11.16
N PRO A 195 18.01 1.80 12.13
CA PRO A 195 18.38 3.22 12.04
C PRO A 195 19.86 3.47 11.77
N ALA A 196 20.73 2.59 12.26
CA ALA A 196 22.17 2.68 12.04
C ALA A 196 22.53 2.63 10.55
N LEU A 197 21.86 1.78 9.77
CA LEU A 197 22.10 1.63 8.33
C LEU A 197 21.59 2.83 7.52
N LEU A 198 20.68 3.62 8.08
CA LEU A 198 20.08 4.79 7.44
C LEU A 198 20.81 6.10 7.75
N LYS A 199 21.94 6.04 8.47
CA LYS A 199 22.81 7.21 8.64
C LYS A 199 23.42 7.59 7.30
N VAL A 200 23.60 8.91 7.09
CA VAL A 200 24.12 9.45 5.81
C VAL A 200 25.48 8.84 5.46
N GLU A 201 26.34 8.60 6.47
CA GLU A 201 27.65 8.01 6.29
C GLU A 201 27.57 6.59 5.73
N ASN A 202 26.63 5.78 6.23
CA ASN A 202 26.44 4.40 5.76
C ASN A 202 25.82 4.37 4.36
N LEU A 203 24.83 5.22 4.10
CA LEU A 203 24.29 5.37 2.75
C LEU A 203 25.34 5.82 1.76
N ALA A 204 26.21 6.76 2.15
CA ALA A 204 27.33 7.22 1.34
C ALA A 204 28.26 6.06 0.98
N ALA A 205 28.61 5.21 1.96
CA ALA A 205 29.44 4.03 1.74
C ALA A 205 28.75 3.01 0.80
N VAL A 206 27.48 2.68 1.05
CA VAL A 206 26.72 1.71 0.23
C VAL A 206 26.61 2.14 -1.22
N PHE A 207 26.43 3.45 -1.47
CA PHE A 207 26.23 3.97 -2.82
C PHE A 207 27.51 4.54 -3.45
N ASN A 208 28.67 4.37 -2.81
CA ASN A 208 29.97 4.90 -3.27
C ASN A 208 29.93 6.42 -3.54
N MET A 209 29.37 7.18 -2.62
CA MET A 209 29.20 8.63 -2.70
C MET A 209 29.83 9.30 -1.46
N SER A 210 30.09 10.59 -1.52
CA SER A 210 30.37 11.35 -0.31
C SER A 210 29.07 11.66 0.46
N SER A 211 29.15 11.82 1.79
CA SER A 211 27.97 12.14 2.63
C SER A 211 27.26 13.43 2.21
N THR A 212 28.01 14.43 1.79
CA THR A 212 27.48 15.69 1.26
C THR A 212 26.72 15.44 -0.04
N TYR A 213 27.36 14.70 -0.97
CA TYR A 213 26.77 14.42 -2.27
C TYR A 213 25.49 13.57 -2.15
N VAL A 214 25.44 12.55 -1.30
CA VAL A 214 24.21 11.77 -1.03
C VAL A 214 23.05 12.66 -0.64
N SER A 215 23.30 13.61 0.28
CA SER A 215 22.24 14.50 0.79
C SER A 215 21.73 15.46 -0.28
N GLU A 216 22.63 16.05 -1.06
CA GLU A 216 22.29 16.96 -2.16
C GLU A 216 21.63 16.23 -3.33
N PHE A 217 22.19 15.08 -3.70
CA PHE A 217 21.66 14.22 -4.75
C PHE A 217 20.22 13.81 -4.42
N PHE A 218 19.99 13.27 -3.20
CA PHE A 218 18.67 12.85 -2.77
C PHE A 218 17.67 14.02 -2.77
N LYS A 219 18.08 15.17 -2.22
CA LYS A 219 17.25 16.38 -2.19
C LYS A 219 16.91 16.86 -3.60
N LYS A 220 17.85 16.81 -4.52
CA LYS A 220 17.65 17.21 -5.93
C LYS A 220 16.65 16.28 -6.63
N GLN A 221 16.74 14.97 -6.39
CA GLN A 221 15.89 13.97 -7.05
C GLN A 221 14.49 13.91 -6.44
N MET A 222 14.38 14.05 -5.13
CA MET A 222 13.12 13.81 -4.39
C MET A 222 12.40 15.10 -3.93
N ASN A 223 13.00 16.28 -4.15
CA ASN A 223 12.52 17.58 -3.63
C ASN A 223 12.28 17.61 -2.11
N LEU A 224 12.90 16.68 -1.36
CA LEU A 224 12.86 16.67 0.10
C LEU A 224 14.16 16.07 0.66
N SER A 225 14.52 16.43 1.91
CA SER A 225 15.74 15.93 2.50
C SER A 225 15.64 14.43 2.80
N LEU A 226 16.77 13.72 2.73
CA LEU A 226 16.87 12.29 3.07
C LEU A 226 16.28 11.99 4.47
N ARG A 227 16.59 12.82 5.46
CA ARG A 227 16.08 12.68 6.83
C ARG A 227 14.56 12.81 6.89
N GLU A 228 14.01 13.78 6.18
CA GLU A 228 12.56 14.01 6.14
C GLU A 228 11.85 12.85 5.47
N TYR A 229 12.42 12.31 4.40
CA TYR A 229 11.93 11.14 3.71
C TYR A 229 11.85 9.92 4.64
N ILE A 230 12.98 9.60 5.31
CA ILE A 230 13.06 8.47 6.27
C ILE A 230 12.03 8.63 7.39
N ILE A 231 11.87 9.84 7.94
CA ILE A 231 10.86 10.10 8.97
C ILE A 231 9.44 9.87 8.43
N LYS A 232 9.11 10.42 7.27
CA LYS A 232 7.79 10.22 6.66
C LYS A 232 7.50 8.75 6.39
N ALA A 233 8.48 8.00 5.90
CA ALA A 233 8.36 6.56 5.67
C ALA A 233 8.11 5.79 6.97
N LYS A 234 8.87 6.08 8.03
CA LYS A 234 8.65 5.50 9.36
C LYS A 234 7.26 5.82 9.93
N LEU A 235 6.84 7.09 9.85
CA LEU A 235 5.52 7.49 10.34
C LEU A 235 4.37 6.79 9.60
N LYS A 236 4.55 6.48 8.33
CA LYS A 236 3.61 5.67 7.57
C LYS A 236 3.49 4.24 8.12
N LEU A 237 4.62 3.63 8.49
CA LEU A 237 4.61 2.33 9.19
C LEU A 237 3.96 2.45 10.57
N VAL A 238 4.21 3.54 11.31
CA VAL A 238 3.52 3.81 12.58
C VAL A 238 2.00 3.80 12.40
N GLU A 239 1.47 4.52 11.40
CA GLU A 239 0.04 4.53 11.08
C GLU A 239 -0.49 3.12 10.83
N ILE A 240 0.23 2.33 10.02
CA ILE A 240 -0.14 0.95 9.71
C ILE A 240 -0.13 0.09 10.97
N ARG A 241 0.89 0.21 11.85
CA ARG A 241 0.98 -0.54 13.10
C ARG A 241 -0.13 -0.19 14.07
N LEU A 242 -0.44 1.10 14.21
CA LEU A 242 -1.52 1.58 15.08
C LEU A 242 -2.89 1.01 14.70
N LEU A 243 -3.14 0.81 13.41
CA LEU A 243 -4.45 0.39 12.89
C LEU A 243 -4.58 -1.12 12.68
N ASN A 244 -3.46 -1.83 12.49
CA ASN A 244 -3.49 -3.22 12.01
C ASN A 244 -2.67 -4.18 12.89
N SER A 245 -2.20 -3.77 14.06
CA SER A 245 -1.49 -4.64 15.00
C SER A 245 -1.83 -4.33 16.45
N ASP A 246 -1.56 -5.31 17.33
CA ASP A 246 -1.70 -5.15 18.78
C ASP A 246 -0.44 -4.55 19.43
N TYR A 247 0.48 -4.01 18.64
CA TYR A 247 1.70 -3.41 19.13
C TYR A 247 1.40 -2.22 20.04
N THR A 248 2.10 -2.19 21.17
CA THR A 248 2.15 -1.03 22.06
C THR A 248 2.94 0.10 21.41
N TYR A 249 2.76 1.32 21.88
CA TYR A 249 3.54 2.47 21.37
C TYR A 249 5.05 2.29 21.60
N THR A 250 5.43 1.54 22.64
CA THR A 250 6.82 1.21 22.94
C THR A 250 7.39 0.27 21.90
N GLU A 251 6.70 -0.82 21.60
CA GLU A 251 7.13 -1.77 20.56
C GLU A 251 7.21 -1.11 19.17
N ILE A 252 6.27 -0.23 18.84
CA ILE A 252 6.32 0.55 17.57
C ILE A 252 7.54 1.49 17.55
N ALA A 253 7.83 2.16 18.68
CA ALA A 253 8.97 3.05 18.77
C ALA A 253 10.30 2.28 18.63
N GLU A 254 10.42 1.14 19.27
CA GLU A 254 11.58 0.25 19.19
C GLU A 254 11.74 -0.34 17.80
N GLU A 255 10.68 -0.93 17.21
CA GLU A 255 10.71 -1.52 15.85
C GLU A 255 11.22 -0.51 14.83
N LEU A 256 10.76 0.75 14.90
CA LEU A 256 11.07 1.76 13.91
C LEU A 256 12.25 2.66 14.31
N GLY A 257 12.93 2.34 15.41
CA GLY A 257 14.14 3.00 15.86
C GLY A 257 13.94 4.46 16.24
N PHE A 258 12.82 4.77 16.91
CA PHE A 258 12.66 6.01 17.66
C PHE A 258 13.38 5.86 19.00
N THR A 259 13.92 6.95 19.53
CA THR A 259 14.64 6.94 20.81
C THR A 259 13.76 6.46 21.97
N ASP A 260 12.48 6.88 21.95
CA ASP A 260 11.47 6.54 22.93
C ASP A 260 10.07 6.90 22.41
N VAL A 261 9.04 6.53 23.17
CA VAL A 261 7.62 6.84 22.85
C VAL A 261 7.36 8.34 22.77
N SER A 262 8.06 9.15 23.57
CA SER A 262 7.88 10.60 23.59
C SER A 262 8.38 11.23 22.30
N HIS A 263 9.54 10.75 21.81
CA HIS A 263 10.09 11.16 20.51
C HIS A 263 9.16 10.74 19.37
N LEU A 264 8.66 9.50 19.38
CA LEU A 264 7.68 9.02 18.41
C LEU A 264 6.42 9.91 18.44
N SER A 265 5.83 10.14 19.61
CA SER A 265 4.59 10.91 19.78
C SER A 265 4.72 12.35 19.32
N LYS A 266 5.81 13.03 19.67
CA LYS A 266 6.09 14.41 19.24
C LYS A 266 6.28 14.47 17.72
N THR A 267 7.01 13.52 17.16
CA THR A 267 7.28 13.45 15.73
C THR A 267 5.98 13.15 14.97
N PHE A 268 5.22 12.17 15.42
CA PHE A 268 3.93 11.82 14.82
C PHE A 268 2.97 13.01 14.82
N LYS A 269 2.77 13.66 15.98
CA LYS A 269 1.89 14.83 16.09
C LYS A 269 2.31 15.97 15.15
N ARG A 270 3.62 16.23 15.03
CA ARG A 270 4.15 17.28 14.15
C ARG A 270 3.83 17.05 12.67
N TYR A 271 3.85 15.78 12.21
CA TYR A 271 3.66 15.45 10.81
C TYR A 271 2.21 15.08 10.45
N SER A 272 1.47 14.43 11.36
CA SER A 272 0.08 13.98 11.13
C SER A 272 -0.97 14.98 11.62
N GLY A 273 -0.57 15.94 12.49
CA GLY A 273 -1.48 16.89 13.12
C GLY A 273 -2.29 16.31 14.29
N SER A 274 -2.22 15.00 14.56
CA SER A 274 -2.94 14.30 15.63
C SER A 274 -2.00 13.50 16.52
N THR A 275 -2.42 13.18 17.73
CA THR A 275 -1.68 12.28 18.62
C THR A 275 -1.84 10.82 18.18
N LEU A 276 -0.91 9.94 18.59
CA LEU A 276 -1.02 8.49 18.35
C LEU A 276 -2.34 7.92 18.88
N LYS A 277 -2.77 8.39 20.06
CA LYS A 277 -4.02 7.97 20.69
C LYS A 277 -5.25 8.42 19.91
N GLU A 278 -5.30 9.69 19.52
CA GLU A 278 -6.38 10.22 18.69
C GLU A 278 -6.46 9.51 17.35
N PHE A 279 -5.31 9.23 16.72
CA PHE A 279 -5.24 8.52 15.46
C PHE A 279 -5.77 7.08 15.58
N LYS A 280 -5.34 6.35 16.62
CA LYS A 280 -5.81 5.00 16.91
C LYS A 280 -7.30 4.98 17.24
N GLN A 281 -7.77 5.87 18.13
CA GLN A 281 -9.18 5.96 18.53
C GLN A 281 -10.09 6.37 17.36
N ASN A 282 -9.67 7.28 16.52
CA ASN A 282 -10.41 7.62 15.30
C ASN A 282 -10.52 6.41 14.38
N GLY A 283 -9.50 5.58 14.29
CA GLY A 283 -9.55 4.29 13.60
C GLY A 283 -10.49 3.29 14.29
N GLU A 284 -10.39 3.11 15.62
CA GLU A 284 -11.23 2.21 16.43
C GLU A 284 -12.69 2.69 16.55
N TYR A 285 -12.93 4.00 16.72
CA TYR A 285 -14.28 4.57 16.80
C TYR A 285 -15.07 4.37 15.52
N GLN A 286 -14.39 4.39 14.39
CA GLN A 286 -14.97 4.04 13.11
C GLN A 286 -15.33 2.54 13.03
N LEU A 287 -14.60 1.66 13.75
CA LEU A 287 -14.91 0.22 13.89
C LEU A 287 -16.23 -0.02 14.65
N LEU A 288 -16.37 0.61 15.80
CA LEU A 288 -17.48 0.39 16.73
C LEU A 288 -18.83 0.93 16.17
N LYS A 289 -18.83 2.08 15.51
CA LYS A 289 -20.05 2.63 14.90
C LYS A 289 -20.68 1.71 13.84
N ARG A 290 -19.91 0.87 13.19
CA ARG A 290 -20.40 -0.05 12.15
C ARG A 290 -20.96 -1.35 12.70
N SER A 291 -20.48 -1.82 13.85
CA SER A 291 -21.04 -2.99 14.52
C SER A 291 -22.44 -2.73 15.10
N VAL A 292 -22.77 -1.47 15.39
CA VAL A 292 -24.06 -1.05 15.95
C VAL A 292 -25.12 -0.74 14.89
N CYS A 293 -24.73 -0.42 13.65
CA CYS A 293 -25.66 -0.17 12.56
C CYS A 293 -26.09 -1.44 11.79
N ASN A 294 -25.56 -2.61 12.13
CA ASN A 294 -25.91 -3.91 11.52
C ASN A 294 -26.54 -4.89 12.53
N ALA A 295 -27.06 -4.41 13.65
CA ALA A 295 -27.86 -5.19 14.61
C ALA A 295 -29.36 -4.89 14.47
#